data_dc91612fec7a4c799920cd5bf2e7eedb
#
_entry.id   dc91612fec7a4c799920cd5bf2e7eedb
#
_cell.length_a   1.000
_cell.length_b   1.000
_cell.length_c   1.000
_cell.angle_alpha   90.00
_cell.angle_beta   90.00
_cell.angle_gamma   90.00
#
_symmetry.space_group_name_H-M   'P 1'
#
loop_
_entity.id
_entity.type
_entity.pdbx_description
1 polymer ?
#
loop_
_entity_poly.entity_id
_entity_poly.type
_entity_poly.pdbx_seq_one_letter_code
_entity_poly.pdbx_strand_id
1 'polypeptide(L)'
;VIGLFLLDVLLQRLAVPGLPIALLLPVTLGWAVLAHRRRVVEIDATRLIWWALACGATGLMLLLQPLVVAGPLISIPSWALVVVTSLPFALRVRDRSVATYTRMLRGAETIGCWLAVGCLAMTGTQLLGVPYRDVLADVLPSTLLLTDFNNTYPYSYGSTLFRANAWIGLEPSFTSFQLGIALLASVLLRRSIWRTVLLVAGIASTAAGSGILLVAVGVFVLALYRRRMVLRRYVAPVVVLVGAVLATSFGQSLLGRSTEFSDPNSSTSLRAILPYDVLWPRWVAQTGVMLVGDGPGSSQVLATSTGIGGLLVPTPVKIFFDYGLLGGAVLAAFLLACYVRSPSVSIAVALLLSLWTVQPGLTTTALLLNAVIFVSLWVPRVEPPLEARPPTPRDEAPAEQGA
;
A
#
# COMPACT_ATOMS: atom_id res chain seq x y z
N VAL A 1 10.84 -14.13 2.15
CA VAL A 1 10.24 -12.82 1.81
C VAL A 1 8.98 -12.99 0.98
N ILE A 2 9.01 -13.77 -0.14
CA ILE A 2 7.82 -13.93 -1.00
C ILE A 2 6.63 -14.55 -0.28
N GLY A 3 6.86 -15.51 0.63
CA GLY A 3 5.81 -16.08 1.46
C GLY A 3 5.12 -15.05 2.35
N LEU A 4 5.85 -14.00 2.78
CA LEU A 4 5.25 -12.91 3.55
C LEU A 4 4.30 -12.07 2.68
N PHE A 5 4.63 -11.85 1.41
CA PHE A 5 3.71 -11.18 0.49
C PHE A 5 2.46 -12.02 0.21
N LEU A 6 2.61 -13.34 0.07
CA LEU A 6 1.45 -14.22 -0.04
C LEU A 6 0.55 -14.15 1.21
N LEU A 7 1.14 -14.15 2.39
CA LEU A 7 0.41 -13.99 3.65
C LEU A 7 -0.28 -12.61 3.73
N ASP A 8 0.39 -11.54 3.25
CA ASP A 8 -0.21 -10.21 3.15
C ASP A 8 -1.48 -10.23 2.30
N VAL A 9 -1.44 -10.86 1.12
CA VAL A 9 -2.61 -11.00 0.24
C VAL A 9 -3.72 -11.82 0.88
N LEU A 10 -3.40 -12.92 1.56
CA LEU A 10 -4.39 -13.87 2.08
C LEU A 10 -5.01 -13.44 3.42
N LEU A 11 -4.23 -12.78 4.29
CA LEU A 11 -4.62 -12.52 5.68
C LEU A 11 -5.06 -11.07 5.93
N GLN A 12 -5.03 -10.20 4.93
CA GLN A 12 -5.28 -8.77 5.09
C GLN A 12 -6.67 -8.42 5.68
N ARG A 13 -7.67 -9.29 5.52
CA ARG A 13 -9.02 -9.14 6.08
C ARG A 13 -9.20 -9.72 7.47
N LEU A 14 -8.26 -10.54 7.93
CA LEU A 14 -8.41 -11.26 9.18
C LEU A 14 -7.97 -10.40 10.35
N ALA A 15 -8.78 -10.42 11.42
CA ALA A 15 -8.49 -9.80 12.69
C ALA A 15 -7.98 -10.82 13.72
N VAL A 16 -7.27 -10.33 14.72
CA VAL A 16 -7.00 -11.10 15.94
C VAL A 16 -8.31 -11.18 16.73
N PRO A 17 -8.78 -12.38 17.13
CA PRO A 17 -10.05 -12.52 17.83
C PRO A 17 -10.17 -11.59 19.04
N GLY A 18 -11.22 -10.77 19.07
CA GLY A 18 -11.50 -9.84 20.16
C GLY A 18 -10.65 -8.56 20.18
N LEU A 19 -9.78 -8.35 19.17
CA LEU A 19 -8.98 -7.14 19.06
C LEU A 19 -9.14 -6.50 17.66
N PRO A 20 -9.20 -5.17 17.53
CA PRO A 20 -9.27 -4.48 16.24
C PRO A 20 -7.88 -4.40 15.58
N ILE A 21 -7.14 -5.51 15.59
CA ILE A 21 -5.77 -5.62 15.08
C ILE A 21 -5.74 -6.66 13.96
N ALA A 22 -5.16 -6.31 12.83
CA ALA A 22 -4.98 -7.26 11.73
C ALA A 22 -4.16 -8.49 12.17
N LEU A 23 -4.65 -9.70 11.89
CA LEU A 23 -3.93 -10.96 12.15
C LEU A 23 -2.56 -10.98 11.45
N LEU A 24 -2.45 -10.26 10.37
CA LEU A 24 -1.20 -10.09 9.63
C LEU A 24 -0.06 -9.52 10.49
N LEU A 25 -0.35 -8.70 11.51
CA LEU A 25 0.68 -8.11 12.38
C LEU A 25 1.41 -9.18 13.22
N PRO A 26 0.76 -9.97 14.08
CA PRO A 26 1.46 -11.03 14.81
C PRO A 26 2.09 -12.09 13.88
N VAL A 27 1.47 -12.37 12.73
CA VAL A 27 2.05 -13.27 11.71
C VAL A 27 3.35 -12.69 11.14
N THR A 28 3.41 -11.39 10.87
CA THR A 28 4.63 -10.70 10.41
C THR A 28 5.74 -10.76 11.45
N LEU A 29 5.41 -10.53 12.73
CA LEU A 29 6.39 -10.62 13.81
C LEU A 29 6.89 -12.06 13.99
N GLY A 30 6.01 -13.05 13.96
CA GLY A 30 6.38 -14.46 13.97
C GLY A 30 7.28 -14.86 12.80
N TRP A 31 6.93 -14.37 11.60
CA TRP A 31 7.77 -14.55 10.42
C TRP A 31 9.15 -13.89 10.61
N ALA A 32 9.22 -12.68 11.16
CA ALA A 32 10.47 -11.96 11.42
C ALA A 32 11.40 -12.77 12.34
N VAL A 33 10.86 -13.30 13.45
CA VAL A 33 11.60 -14.15 14.38
C VAL A 33 12.10 -15.42 13.68
N LEU A 34 11.23 -16.12 12.94
CA LEU A 34 11.58 -17.35 12.24
C LEU A 34 12.63 -17.08 11.14
N ALA A 35 12.45 -16.02 10.36
CA ALA A 35 13.39 -15.62 9.30
C ALA A 35 14.75 -15.20 9.88
N HIS A 36 14.76 -14.54 11.03
CA HIS A 36 16.00 -14.21 11.75
C HIS A 36 16.71 -15.48 12.24
N ARG A 37 16.00 -16.41 12.89
CA ARG A 37 16.55 -17.71 13.33
C ARG A 37 17.11 -18.52 12.14
N ARG A 38 16.42 -18.49 11.00
CA ARG A 38 16.88 -19.14 9.76
C ARG A 38 17.95 -18.36 9.00
N ARG A 39 18.40 -17.26 9.54
CA ARG A 39 19.42 -16.37 8.94
C ARG A 39 19.03 -15.82 7.55
N VAL A 40 17.74 -15.73 7.25
CA VAL A 40 17.22 -15.09 6.03
C VAL A 40 17.26 -13.58 6.17
N VAL A 41 16.87 -13.08 7.35
CA VAL A 41 16.95 -11.66 7.71
C VAL A 41 17.86 -11.46 8.91
N GLU A 42 18.35 -10.25 9.05
CA GLU A 42 19.14 -9.81 10.21
C GLU A 42 18.62 -8.44 10.69
N ILE A 43 18.91 -8.14 11.95
CA ILE A 43 18.62 -6.83 12.52
C ILE A 43 19.70 -5.86 12.05
N ASP A 44 19.29 -4.75 11.45
CA ASP A 44 20.20 -3.64 11.14
C ASP A 44 20.34 -2.76 12.39
N ALA A 45 21.51 -2.79 13.02
CA ALA A 45 21.75 -2.07 14.28
C ALA A 45 21.52 -0.55 14.14
N THR A 46 21.93 0.03 13.02
CA THR A 46 21.71 1.48 12.76
C THR A 46 20.23 1.81 12.68
N ARG A 47 19.45 1.01 11.98
CA ARG A 47 18.00 1.22 11.87
C ARG A 47 17.27 0.93 13.17
N LEU A 48 17.74 -0.06 13.93
CA LEU A 48 17.19 -0.35 15.25
C LEU A 48 17.39 0.84 16.20
N ILE A 49 18.56 1.49 16.15
CA ILE A 49 18.83 2.71 16.93
C ILE A 49 17.89 3.84 16.47
N TRP A 50 17.75 4.07 15.15
CA TRP A 50 16.84 5.08 14.64
C TRP A 50 15.38 4.79 14.97
N TRP A 51 14.97 3.52 14.91
CA TRP A 51 13.64 3.10 15.37
C TRP A 51 13.44 3.36 16.86
N ALA A 52 14.42 3.01 17.71
CA ALA A 52 14.36 3.27 19.14
C ALA A 52 14.29 4.78 19.45
N LEU A 53 15.06 5.59 18.72
CA LEU A 53 14.99 7.06 18.82
C LEU A 53 13.61 7.59 18.41
N ALA A 54 13.02 7.07 17.33
CA ALA A 54 11.67 7.46 16.91
C ALA A 54 10.61 7.05 17.94
N CYS A 55 10.72 5.84 18.50
CA CYS A 55 9.86 5.39 19.60
C CYS A 55 10.04 6.23 20.87
N GLY A 56 11.28 6.56 21.22
CA GLY A 56 11.58 7.44 22.37
C GLY A 56 11.07 8.86 22.16
N ALA A 57 11.27 9.45 20.97
CA ALA A 57 10.77 10.78 20.64
C ALA A 57 9.24 10.84 20.68
N THR A 58 8.56 9.90 20.02
CA THR A 58 7.08 9.84 20.05
C THR A 58 6.56 9.53 21.46
N GLY A 59 7.24 8.67 22.22
CA GLY A 59 6.92 8.38 23.62
C GLY A 59 7.11 9.59 24.54
N LEU A 60 8.16 10.40 24.32
CA LEU A 60 8.35 11.66 25.02
C LEU A 60 7.21 12.64 24.76
N MET A 61 6.70 12.69 23.51
CA MET A 61 5.55 13.54 23.20
C MET A 61 4.32 13.15 24.01
N LEU A 62 4.07 11.84 24.24
CA LEU A 62 2.96 11.42 25.11
C LEU A 62 3.04 12.01 26.52
N LEU A 63 4.26 12.19 27.06
CA LEU A 63 4.46 12.77 28.38
C LEU A 63 4.33 14.28 28.39
N LEU A 64 4.68 14.95 27.29
CA LEU A 64 4.61 16.41 27.17
C LEU A 64 3.22 16.92 26.77
N GLN A 65 2.45 16.16 26.02
CA GLN A 65 1.11 16.54 25.56
C GLN A 65 0.18 17.02 26.67
N PRO A 66 0.01 16.31 27.82
CA PRO A 66 -0.84 16.76 28.91
C PRO A 66 -0.40 18.08 29.55
N LEU A 67 0.87 18.45 29.38
CA LEU A 67 1.43 19.68 29.96
C LEU A 67 1.27 20.90 29.04
N VAL A 68 1.10 20.67 27.73
CA VAL A 68 1.17 21.71 26.70
C VAL A 68 -0.16 21.88 25.94
N VAL A 69 -0.93 20.80 25.81
CA VAL A 69 -2.18 20.78 25.07
C VAL A 69 -3.38 20.64 26.01
N ALA A 70 -4.37 21.49 25.84
CA ALA A 70 -5.60 21.42 26.67
C ALA A 70 -6.48 20.24 26.21
N GLY A 71 -6.59 19.21 27.07
CA GLY A 71 -7.42 18.02 26.83
C GLY A 71 -6.92 17.14 25.67
N PRO A 72 -5.66 16.71 25.65
CA PRO A 72 -5.14 15.87 24.58
C PRO A 72 -5.83 14.49 24.58
N LEU A 73 -6.07 13.95 23.38
CA LEU A 73 -6.65 12.62 23.20
C LEU A 73 -5.54 11.57 23.10
N ILE A 74 -5.08 11.05 24.22
CA ILE A 74 -3.95 10.11 24.26
C ILE A 74 -4.43 8.67 24.28
N SER A 75 -4.06 7.89 23.26
CA SER A 75 -4.28 6.46 23.20
C SER A 75 -2.95 5.69 23.20
N ILE A 76 -2.60 5.13 24.36
CA ILE A 76 -1.41 4.27 24.48
C ILE A 76 -1.46 3.08 23.51
N PRO A 77 -2.60 2.38 23.30
CA PRO A 77 -2.69 1.33 22.28
C PRO A 77 -2.37 1.82 20.86
N SER A 78 -2.79 3.03 20.48
CA SER A 78 -2.46 3.60 19.16
C SER A 78 -0.96 3.87 19.02
N TRP A 79 -0.29 4.38 20.05
CA TRP A 79 1.16 4.52 20.05
C TRP A 79 1.86 3.18 19.97
N ALA A 80 1.47 2.20 20.80
CA ALA A 80 2.05 0.86 20.79
C ALA A 80 1.89 0.19 19.42
N LEU A 81 0.75 0.38 18.75
CA LEU A 81 0.53 -0.12 17.40
C LEU A 81 1.53 0.48 16.40
N VAL A 82 1.79 1.79 16.44
CA VAL A 82 2.78 2.45 15.58
C VAL A 82 4.19 1.93 15.87
N VAL A 83 4.55 1.75 17.13
CA VAL A 83 5.84 1.17 17.55
C VAL A 83 6.00 -0.24 16.97
N VAL A 84 5.01 -1.10 17.14
CA VAL A 84 5.09 -2.51 16.72
C VAL A 84 5.04 -2.65 15.22
N THR A 85 4.19 -1.90 14.52
CA THR A 85 4.08 -1.96 13.05
C THR A 85 5.30 -1.39 12.35
N SER A 86 6.04 -0.47 12.98
CA SER A 86 7.27 0.11 12.42
C SER A 86 8.53 -0.73 12.72
N LEU A 87 8.48 -1.68 13.65
CA LEU A 87 9.63 -2.53 14.01
C LEU A 87 10.22 -3.32 12.80
N PRO A 88 9.41 -3.89 11.89
CA PRO A 88 9.95 -4.61 10.73
C PRO A 88 10.87 -3.76 9.82
N PHE A 89 10.79 -2.43 9.88
CA PHE A 89 11.71 -1.55 9.15
C PHE A 89 13.15 -1.60 9.68
N ALA A 90 13.37 -2.08 10.91
CA ALA A 90 14.69 -2.31 11.47
C ALA A 90 15.36 -3.61 10.95
N LEU A 91 14.63 -4.42 10.17
CA LEU A 91 15.14 -5.65 9.57
C LEU A 91 15.73 -5.40 8.18
N ARG A 92 16.68 -6.26 7.78
CA ARG A 92 17.17 -6.35 6.40
C ARG A 92 17.40 -7.80 6.01
N VAL A 93 17.27 -8.13 4.73
CA VAL A 93 17.67 -9.44 4.20
C VAL A 93 19.20 -9.55 4.18
N ARG A 94 19.72 -10.75 4.43
CA ARG A 94 21.17 -11.00 4.36
C ARG A 94 21.68 -10.93 2.93
N ASP A 95 21.02 -11.64 2.02
CA ASP A 95 21.34 -11.62 0.60
C ASP A 95 20.56 -10.51 -0.11
N ARG A 96 21.18 -9.34 -0.26
CA ARG A 96 20.64 -8.16 -0.94
C ARG A 96 21.08 -8.09 -2.40
N SER A 97 21.51 -9.22 -2.97
CA SER A 97 21.85 -9.30 -4.38
C SER A 97 20.62 -8.99 -5.26
N VAL A 98 20.86 -8.38 -6.41
CA VAL A 98 19.80 -8.10 -7.38
C VAL A 98 19.17 -9.39 -7.89
N ALA A 99 19.90 -10.49 -7.94
CA ALA A 99 19.38 -11.79 -8.31
C ALA A 99 18.28 -12.26 -7.34
N THR A 100 18.51 -12.13 -6.03
CA THR A 100 17.53 -12.50 -5.00
C THR A 100 16.34 -11.54 -4.99
N TYR A 101 16.58 -10.23 -5.15
CA TYR A 101 15.51 -9.25 -5.31
C TYR A 101 14.64 -9.52 -6.54
N THR A 102 15.26 -9.82 -7.69
CA THR A 102 14.56 -10.17 -8.94
C THR A 102 13.72 -11.45 -8.76
N ARG A 103 14.22 -12.43 -8.03
CA ARG A 103 13.47 -13.66 -7.71
C ARG A 103 12.24 -13.33 -6.87
N MET A 104 12.37 -12.45 -5.88
CA MET A 104 11.23 -11.97 -5.08
C MET A 104 10.21 -11.24 -5.94
N LEU A 105 10.63 -10.35 -6.84
CA LEU A 105 9.72 -9.65 -7.76
C LEU A 105 8.98 -10.61 -8.71
N ARG A 106 9.66 -11.66 -9.21
CA ARG A 106 9.00 -12.70 -10.02
C ARG A 106 7.92 -13.45 -9.25
N GLY A 107 8.19 -13.76 -7.99
CA GLY A 107 7.19 -14.37 -7.11
C GLY A 107 6.00 -13.45 -6.86
N ALA A 108 6.25 -12.16 -6.60
CA ALA A 108 5.20 -11.17 -6.41
C ALA A 108 4.34 -10.98 -7.68
N GLU A 109 4.97 -10.93 -8.86
CA GLU A 109 4.25 -10.92 -10.14
C GLU A 109 3.34 -12.15 -10.28
N THR A 110 3.83 -13.33 -9.94
CA THR A 110 3.04 -14.56 -10.05
C THR A 110 1.83 -14.56 -9.10
N ILE A 111 2.02 -14.13 -7.84
CA ILE A 111 0.93 -13.96 -6.87
C ILE A 111 -0.07 -12.92 -7.40
N GLY A 112 0.42 -11.79 -7.94
CA GLY A 112 -0.43 -10.77 -8.55
C GLY A 112 -1.23 -11.28 -9.75
N CYS A 113 -0.65 -12.14 -10.59
CA CYS A 113 -1.39 -12.77 -11.69
C CYS A 113 -2.55 -13.63 -11.18
N TRP A 114 -2.34 -14.42 -10.12
CA TRP A 114 -3.43 -15.18 -9.50
C TRP A 114 -4.49 -14.28 -8.88
N LEU A 115 -4.08 -13.19 -8.24
CA LEU A 115 -4.99 -12.21 -7.70
C LEU A 115 -5.81 -11.53 -8.82
N ALA A 116 -5.17 -11.22 -9.97
CA ALA A 116 -5.85 -10.68 -11.14
C ALA A 116 -6.89 -11.65 -11.72
N VAL A 117 -6.56 -12.95 -11.79
CA VAL A 117 -7.52 -14.00 -12.20
C VAL A 117 -8.71 -14.01 -11.25
N GLY A 118 -8.49 -13.95 -9.92
CA GLY A 118 -9.57 -13.87 -8.94
C GLY A 118 -10.46 -12.64 -9.14
N CYS A 119 -9.88 -11.46 -9.39
CA CYS A 119 -10.63 -10.23 -9.68
C CYS A 119 -11.47 -10.35 -10.95
N LEU A 120 -10.88 -10.89 -12.02
CA LEU A 120 -11.59 -11.08 -13.29
C LEU A 120 -12.70 -12.14 -13.18
N ALA A 121 -12.46 -13.22 -12.45
CA ALA A 121 -13.48 -14.23 -12.16
C ALA A 121 -14.66 -13.62 -11.39
N MET A 122 -14.39 -12.82 -10.35
CA MET A 122 -15.41 -12.12 -9.59
C MET A 122 -16.24 -11.16 -10.45
N THR A 123 -15.57 -10.40 -11.34
CA THR A 123 -16.28 -9.52 -12.27
C THR A 123 -17.07 -10.32 -13.30
N GLY A 124 -16.49 -11.38 -13.85
CA GLY A 124 -17.13 -12.26 -14.83
C GLY A 124 -18.39 -12.95 -14.28
N THR A 125 -18.36 -13.46 -13.05
CA THR A 125 -19.53 -14.05 -12.41
C THR A 125 -20.65 -13.04 -12.23
N GLN A 126 -20.35 -11.80 -11.86
CA GLN A 126 -21.36 -10.73 -11.75
C GLN A 126 -21.95 -10.36 -13.12
N LEU A 127 -21.14 -10.31 -14.17
CA LEU A 127 -21.62 -10.05 -15.56
C LEU A 127 -22.52 -11.18 -16.08
N LEU A 128 -22.32 -12.40 -15.58
CA LEU A 128 -23.19 -13.55 -15.86
C LEU A 128 -24.49 -13.59 -15.01
N GLY A 129 -24.73 -12.52 -14.22
CA GLY A 129 -25.93 -12.38 -13.40
C GLY A 129 -25.85 -13.04 -12.01
N VAL A 130 -24.69 -13.55 -11.59
CA VAL A 130 -24.50 -14.04 -10.23
C VAL A 130 -24.24 -12.85 -9.30
N PRO A 131 -25.11 -12.59 -8.29
CA PRO A 131 -24.90 -11.47 -7.40
C PRO A 131 -23.62 -11.66 -6.57
N TYR A 132 -22.94 -10.56 -6.30
CA TYR A 132 -21.80 -10.58 -5.39
C TYR A 132 -22.21 -11.07 -3.99
N ARG A 133 -21.42 -11.96 -3.43
CA ARG A 133 -21.48 -12.38 -2.03
C ARG A 133 -20.10 -12.25 -1.39
N ASP A 134 -20.09 -11.81 -0.15
CA ASP A 134 -18.88 -11.78 0.66
C ASP A 134 -18.65 -13.15 1.30
N VAL A 135 -18.01 -14.04 0.53
CA VAL A 135 -17.78 -15.43 0.93
C VAL A 135 -17.05 -15.55 2.28
N LEU A 136 -16.13 -14.61 2.58
CA LEU A 136 -15.43 -14.66 3.88
C LEU A 136 -16.35 -14.29 5.04
N ALA A 137 -17.24 -13.31 4.85
CA ALA A 137 -18.22 -12.92 5.87
C ALA A 137 -19.30 -14.00 6.06
N ASP A 138 -19.62 -14.75 5.00
CA ASP A 138 -20.58 -15.86 5.09
C ASP A 138 -20.00 -17.08 5.84
N VAL A 139 -18.69 -17.30 5.79
CA VAL A 139 -18.02 -18.49 6.35
C VAL A 139 -17.37 -18.23 7.71
N LEU A 140 -16.84 -17.01 7.93
CA LEU A 140 -16.08 -16.68 9.13
C LEU A 140 -16.91 -15.86 10.11
N PRO A 141 -16.77 -16.08 11.43
CA PRO A 141 -17.35 -15.20 12.44
C PRO A 141 -16.85 -13.75 12.26
N SER A 142 -17.73 -12.78 12.48
CA SER A 142 -17.40 -11.33 12.39
C SER A 142 -16.23 -10.93 13.31
N THR A 143 -16.03 -11.63 14.42
CA THR A 143 -14.91 -11.41 15.35
C THR A 143 -13.53 -11.75 14.75
N LEU A 144 -13.49 -12.48 13.63
CA LEU A 144 -12.27 -12.80 12.89
C LEU A 144 -12.04 -11.89 11.69
N LEU A 145 -12.94 -10.95 11.43
CA LEU A 145 -12.87 -10.03 10.30
C LEU A 145 -12.62 -8.59 10.78
N LEU A 146 -11.82 -7.86 10.03
CA LEU A 146 -11.69 -6.40 10.21
C LEU A 146 -12.97 -5.73 9.74
N THR A 147 -13.63 -4.99 10.63
CA THR A 147 -14.97 -4.41 10.41
C THR A 147 -14.95 -2.98 9.85
N ASP A 148 -13.83 -2.27 10.01
CA ASP A 148 -13.73 -0.85 9.65
C ASP A 148 -13.52 -0.59 8.14
N PHE A 149 -13.60 -1.65 7.33
CA PHE A 149 -13.33 -1.61 5.90
C PHE A 149 -14.56 -2.03 5.10
N ASN A 150 -14.86 -1.27 4.04
CA ASN A 150 -15.96 -1.60 3.16
C ASN A 150 -15.50 -2.50 2.01
N ASN A 151 -16.00 -3.73 1.98
CA ASN A 151 -15.69 -4.72 0.95
C ASN A 151 -16.64 -4.64 -0.26
N THR A 152 -17.78 -3.97 -0.10
CA THR A 152 -18.88 -3.95 -1.07
C THR A 152 -19.04 -2.56 -1.68
N TYR A 153 -18.04 -2.12 -2.44
CA TYR A 153 -18.15 -0.88 -3.20
C TYR A 153 -18.81 -1.14 -4.57
N PRO A 154 -19.95 -0.52 -4.89
CA PRO A 154 -20.51 -0.59 -6.24
C PRO A 154 -19.59 0.10 -7.25
N TYR A 155 -19.67 -0.28 -8.53
CA TYR A 155 -18.94 0.40 -9.59
C TYR A 155 -19.35 1.87 -9.75
N SER A 156 -20.65 2.14 -9.66
CA SER A 156 -21.24 3.48 -9.60
C SER A 156 -22.46 3.43 -8.66
N TYR A 157 -22.89 4.58 -8.17
CA TYR A 157 -24.09 4.66 -7.34
C TYR A 157 -25.29 4.08 -8.06
N GLY A 158 -25.99 3.13 -7.41
CA GLY A 158 -27.12 2.40 -7.99
C GLY A 158 -26.76 1.21 -8.89
N SER A 159 -25.47 0.93 -9.12
CA SER A 159 -25.05 -0.27 -9.83
C SER A 159 -25.22 -1.52 -9.00
N THR A 160 -25.68 -2.61 -9.63
CA THR A 160 -25.69 -3.97 -9.05
C THR A 160 -24.34 -4.67 -9.15
N LEU A 161 -23.38 -4.08 -9.90
CA LEU A 161 -22.03 -4.59 -10.02
C LEU A 161 -21.13 -4.00 -8.93
N PHE A 162 -20.36 -4.84 -8.27
CA PHE A 162 -19.42 -4.47 -7.23
C PHE A 162 -17.98 -4.56 -7.73
N ARG A 163 -17.13 -3.66 -7.27
CA ARG A 163 -15.70 -3.62 -7.59
C ARG A 163 -15.01 -4.88 -7.09
N ALA A 164 -14.13 -5.42 -7.91
CA ALA A 164 -13.46 -6.67 -7.58
C ALA A 164 -12.40 -6.49 -6.47
N ASN A 165 -12.43 -7.41 -5.51
CA ASN A 165 -11.40 -7.59 -4.49
C ASN A 165 -10.92 -9.06 -4.41
N ALA A 166 -11.21 -9.87 -5.43
CA ALA A 166 -10.93 -11.32 -5.52
C ALA A 166 -11.49 -12.11 -4.33
N TRP A 167 -12.57 -11.65 -3.67
CA TRP A 167 -13.21 -12.18 -2.45
C TRP A 167 -12.34 -12.18 -1.19
N ILE A 168 -11.01 -12.09 -1.32
CA ILE A 168 -10.04 -12.16 -0.21
C ILE A 168 -9.47 -10.80 0.16
N GLY A 169 -9.53 -9.82 -0.73
CA GLY A 169 -8.98 -8.48 -0.50
C GLY A 169 -9.75 -7.72 0.57
N LEU A 170 -9.04 -6.91 1.36
CA LEU A 170 -9.61 -6.07 2.41
C LEU A 170 -10.59 -5.05 1.83
N GLU A 171 -10.18 -4.38 0.75
CA GLU A 171 -10.99 -3.51 -0.10
C GLU A 171 -10.50 -3.60 -1.54
N PRO A 172 -11.30 -3.20 -2.54
CA PRO A 172 -10.83 -3.10 -3.92
C PRO A 172 -9.59 -2.22 -4.10
N SER A 173 -9.44 -1.18 -3.28
CA SER A 173 -8.29 -0.27 -3.30
C SER A 173 -6.98 -0.96 -2.87
N PHE A 174 -7.02 -1.85 -1.89
CA PHE A 174 -5.85 -2.62 -1.44
C PHE A 174 -5.45 -3.67 -2.48
N THR A 175 -6.45 -4.36 -3.03
CA THR A 175 -6.24 -5.33 -4.12
C THR A 175 -5.62 -4.65 -5.33
N SER A 176 -6.14 -3.48 -5.74
CA SER A 176 -5.57 -2.66 -6.81
C SER A 176 -4.11 -2.27 -6.53
N PHE A 177 -3.81 -1.89 -5.28
CA PHE A 177 -2.46 -1.51 -4.86
C PHE A 177 -1.48 -2.69 -5.00
N GLN A 178 -1.85 -3.90 -4.54
CA GLN A 178 -1.05 -5.12 -4.66
C GLN A 178 -0.86 -5.53 -6.13
N LEU A 179 -1.91 -5.43 -6.94
CA LEU A 179 -1.82 -5.64 -8.39
C LEU A 179 -0.91 -4.61 -9.06
N GLY A 180 -0.93 -3.35 -8.60
CA GLY A 180 -0.04 -2.29 -9.06
C GLY A 180 1.44 -2.61 -8.81
N ILE A 181 1.78 -3.13 -7.63
CA ILE A 181 3.15 -3.61 -7.31
C ILE A 181 3.55 -4.74 -8.25
N ALA A 182 2.67 -5.73 -8.46
CA ALA A 182 2.92 -6.86 -9.34
C ALA A 182 3.10 -6.42 -10.80
N LEU A 183 2.33 -5.43 -11.25
CA LEU A 183 2.47 -4.84 -12.58
C LEU A 183 3.80 -4.10 -12.74
N LEU A 184 4.23 -3.30 -11.75
CA LEU A 184 5.56 -2.68 -11.77
C LEU A 184 6.67 -3.73 -11.79
N ALA A 185 6.54 -4.82 -11.04
CA ALA A 185 7.48 -5.93 -11.09
C ALA A 185 7.53 -6.56 -12.50
N SER A 186 6.37 -6.79 -13.14
CA SER A 186 6.29 -7.33 -14.50
C SER A 186 6.99 -6.43 -15.53
N VAL A 187 6.76 -5.11 -15.44
CA VAL A 187 7.37 -4.12 -16.32
C VAL A 187 8.89 -4.02 -16.12
N LEU A 188 9.35 -3.98 -14.87
CA LEU A 188 10.78 -3.94 -14.51
C LEU A 188 11.53 -5.16 -15.01
N LEU A 189 10.93 -6.33 -14.87
CA LEU A 189 11.50 -7.62 -15.24
C LEU A 189 11.34 -7.95 -16.73
N ARG A 190 10.71 -7.06 -17.51
CA ARG A 190 10.43 -7.27 -18.93
C ARG A 190 9.73 -8.60 -19.22
N ARG A 191 8.74 -8.94 -18.40
CA ARG A 191 8.00 -10.19 -18.52
C ARG A 191 7.10 -10.20 -19.75
N SER A 192 6.47 -11.34 -20.00
CA SER A 192 5.52 -11.53 -21.10
C SER A 192 4.43 -10.46 -21.08
N ILE A 193 4.11 -9.92 -22.27
CA ILE A 193 3.04 -8.93 -22.43
C ILE A 193 1.70 -9.43 -21.91
N TRP A 194 1.41 -10.72 -22.03
CA TRP A 194 0.17 -11.33 -21.55
C TRP A 194 0.00 -11.22 -20.03
N ARG A 195 1.09 -11.33 -19.26
CA ARG A 195 1.05 -11.11 -17.81
C ARG A 195 0.77 -9.65 -17.49
N THR A 196 1.38 -8.74 -18.24
CA THR A 196 1.12 -7.30 -18.12
C THR A 196 -0.34 -6.98 -18.42
N VAL A 197 -0.89 -7.52 -19.50
CA VAL A 197 -2.30 -7.35 -19.88
C VAL A 197 -3.23 -7.92 -18.81
N LEU A 198 -2.95 -9.12 -18.30
CA LEU A 198 -3.72 -9.74 -17.22
C LEU A 198 -3.75 -8.85 -15.95
N LEU A 199 -2.60 -8.32 -15.54
CA LEU A 199 -2.51 -7.46 -14.36
C LEU A 199 -3.23 -6.12 -14.58
N VAL A 200 -3.13 -5.53 -15.78
CA VAL A 200 -3.88 -4.31 -16.13
C VAL A 200 -5.39 -4.56 -16.10
N ALA A 201 -5.84 -5.68 -16.66
CA ALA A 201 -7.25 -6.07 -16.61
C ALA A 201 -7.73 -6.31 -15.17
N GLY A 202 -6.89 -6.95 -14.33
CA GLY A 202 -7.16 -7.12 -12.91
C GLY A 202 -7.30 -5.77 -12.18
N ILE A 203 -6.41 -4.80 -12.42
CA ILE A 203 -6.51 -3.45 -11.85
C ILE A 203 -7.80 -2.77 -12.34
N ALA A 204 -8.11 -2.85 -13.62
CA ALA A 204 -9.33 -2.27 -14.18
C ALA A 204 -10.60 -2.83 -13.50
N SER A 205 -10.64 -4.14 -13.24
CA SER A 205 -11.77 -4.80 -12.57
C SER A 205 -11.97 -4.36 -11.12
N THR A 206 -10.92 -3.88 -10.45
CA THR A 206 -11.05 -3.29 -9.10
C THR A 206 -11.68 -1.90 -9.13
N ALA A 207 -11.64 -1.21 -10.27
CA ALA A 207 -12.07 0.18 -10.45
C ALA A 207 -11.57 1.12 -9.34
N ALA A 208 -10.34 0.92 -8.86
CA ALA A 208 -9.75 1.68 -7.76
C ALA A 208 -8.49 2.43 -8.20
N GLY A 209 -8.40 3.70 -7.83
CA GLY A 209 -7.32 4.60 -8.26
C GLY A 209 -5.95 4.33 -7.63
N SER A 210 -5.90 3.60 -6.49
CA SER A 210 -4.65 3.41 -5.73
C SER A 210 -3.57 2.65 -6.50
N GLY A 211 -3.94 1.56 -7.18
CA GLY A 211 -3.00 0.81 -8.03
C GLY A 211 -2.62 1.60 -9.28
N ILE A 212 -3.57 2.35 -9.85
CA ILE A 212 -3.31 3.21 -11.02
C ILE A 212 -2.29 4.28 -10.67
N LEU A 213 -2.46 4.98 -9.55
CA LEU A 213 -1.51 6.00 -9.07
C LEU A 213 -0.12 5.40 -8.85
N LEU A 214 -0.05 4.26 -8.16
CA LEU A 214 1.21 3.57 -7.89
C LEU A 214 1.94 3.19 -9.19
N VAL A 215 1.21 2.63 -10.16
CA VAL A 215 1.77 2.27 -11.47
C VAL A 215 2.19 3.51 -12.25
N ALA A 216 1.37 4.56 -12.28
CA ALA A 216 1.69 5.80 -13.00
C ALA A 216 2.99 6.42 -12.49
N VAL A 217 3.15 6.54 -11.17
CA VAL A 217 4.39 7.05 -10.54
C VAL A 217 5.57 6.14 -10.87
N GLY A 218 5.43 4.82 -10.68
CA GLY A 218 6.51 3.86 -10.92
C GLY A 218 6.96 3.82 -12.37
N VAL A 219 6.02 3.84 -13.31
CA VAL A 219 6.29 3.88 -14.76
C VAL A 219 6.91 5.22 -15.16
N PHE A 220 6.45 6.33 -14.58
CA PHE A 220 7.07 7.64 -14.80
C PHE A 220 8.55 7.64 -14.38
N VAL A 221 8.85 7.19 -13.15
CA VAL A 221 10.24 7.06 -12.69
C VAL A 221 11.05 6.13 -13.59
N LEU A 222 10.50 4.97 -13.97
CA LEU A 222 11.16 4.05 -14.88
C LEU A 222 11.43 4.69 -16.26
N ALA A 223 10.51 5.51 -16.76
CA ALA A 223 10.65 6.22 -18.02
C ALA A 223 11.81 7.23 -18.02
N LEU A 224 12.15 7.81 -16.87
CA LEU A 224 13.33 8.67 -16.75
C LEU A 224 14.64 7.91 -17.04
N TYR A 225 14.68 6.62 -16.69
CA TYR A 225 15.85 5.75 -16.95
C TYR A 225 15.79 5.04 -18.30
N ARG A 226 14.60 4.65 -18.78
CA ARG A 226 14.42 3.75 -19.93
C ARG A 226 13.28 4.18 -20.87
N ARG A 227 13.21 5.46 -21.22
CA ARG A 227 12.11 6.08 -21.98
C ARG A 227 11.67 5.30 -23.24
N ARG A 228 12.62 4.95 -24.11
CA ARG A 228 12.30 4.28 -25.40
C ARG A 228 11.67 2.90 -25.20
N MET A 229 12.17 2.15 -24.22
CA MET A 229 11.67 0.79 -23.92
C MET A 229 10.25 0.86 -23.34
N VAL A 230 10.03 1.75 -22.36
CA VAL A 230 8.74 1.90 -21.68
C VAL A 230 7.66 2.32 -22.66
N LEU A 231 7.94 3.34 -23.49
CA LEU A 231 6.98 3.85 -24.48
C LEU A 231 6.57 2.78 -25.49
N ARG A 232 7.53 2.08 -26.11
CA ARG A 232 7.23 1.12 -27.19
C ARG A 232 6.58 -0.16 -26.70
N ARG A 233 7.04 -0.71 -25.57
CA ARG A 233 6.65 -2.05 -25.14
C ARG A 233 5.41 -2.06 -24.24
N TYR A 234 5.19 -1.03 -23.45
CA TYR A 234 4.15 -1.03 -22.40
C TYR A 234 3.12 0.08 -22.56
N VAL A 235 3.54 1.31 -22.83
CA VAL A 235 2.61 2.43 -22.93
C VAL A 235 1.68 2.26 -24.13
N ALA A 236 2.19 1.95 -25.29
CA ALA A 236 1.35 1.80 -26.48
C ALA A 236 0.28 0.70 -26.36
N PRO A 237 0.61 -0.56 -25.95
CA PRO A 237 -0.39 -1.59 -25.73
C PRO A 237 -1.40 -1.23 -24.62
N VAL A 238 -0.95 -0.58 -23.54
CA VAL A 238 -1.84 -0.15 -22.45
C VAL A 238 -2.79 0.95 -22.93
N VAL A 239 -2.31 1.93 -23.70
CA VAL A 239 -3.16 2.97 -24.29
C VAL A 239 -4.22 2.38 -25.22
N VAL A 240 -3.84 1.42 -26.05
CA VAL A 240 -4.80 0.71 -26.94
C VAL A 240 -5.84 -0.05 -26.11
N LEU A 241 -5.41 -0.79 -25.07
CA LEU A 241 -6.33 -1.53 -24.21
C LEU A 241 -7.27 -0.59 -23.44
N VAL A 242 -6.73 0.48 -22.86
CA VAL A 242 -7.54 1.49 -22.16
C VAL A 242 -8.53 2.14 -23.12
N GLY A 243 -8.09 2.52 -24.34
CA GLY A 243 -8.98 3.07 -25.37
C GLY A 243 -10.11 2.10 -25.74
N ALA A 244 -9.79 0.81 -25.90
CA ALA A 244 -10.81 -0.21 -26.20
C ALA A 244 -11.81 -0.39 -25.04
N VAL A 245 -11.34 -0.38 -23.79
CA VAL A 245 -12.23 -0.45 -22.61
C VAL A 245 -13.11 0.80 -22.51
N LEU A 246 -12.55 1.99 -22.73
CA LEU A 246 -13.30 3.25 -22.67
C LEU A 246 -14.34 3.38 -23.80
N ALA A 247 -14.16 2.67 -24.90
CA ALA A 247 -15.16 2.60 -25.97
C ALA A 247 -16.40 1.75 -25.59
N THR A 248 -16.35 0.99 -24.50
CA THR A 248 -17.48 0.19 -24.00
C THR A 248 -18.36 1.00 -23.04
N SER A 249 -19.62 0.58 -22.85
CA SER A 249 -20.53 1.16 -21.84
C SER A 249 -19.94 1.06 -20.42
N PHE A 250 -19.19 0.00 -20.13
CA PHE A 250 -18.44 -0.17 -18.90
C PHE A 250 -17.35 0.90 -18.75
N GLY A 251 -16.58 1.17 -19.79
CA GLY A 251 -15.56 2.20 -19.79
C GLY A 251 -16.12 3.61 -19.65
N GLN A 252 -17.29 3.87 -20.26
CA GLN A 252 -17.98 5.15 -20.11
C GLN A 252 -18.46 5.37 -18.64
N SER A 253 -18.92 4.33 -17.96
CA SER A 253 -19.24 4.41 -16.53
C SER A 253 -18.00 4.66 -15.67
N LEU A 254 -16.82 4.19 -16.08
CA LEU A 254 -15.54 4.52 -15.44
C LEU A 254 -15.14 5.99 -15.67
N LEU A 255 -15.38 6.53 -16.85
CA LEU A 255 -15.12 7.95 -17.15
C LEU A 255 -16.04 8.89 -16.37
N GLY A 256 -17.29 8.53 -16.14
CA GLY A 256 -18.21 9.28 -15.27
C GLY A 256 -17.66 9.51 -13.85
N ARG A 257 -16.70 8.70 -13.43
CA ARG A 257 -16.00 8.86 -12.14
C ARG A 257 -14.94 9.97 -12.13
N SER A 258 -14.55 10.50 -13.30
CA SER A 258 -13.64 11.66 -13.33
C SER A 258 -14.28 12.90 -12.71
N THR A 259 -15.60 12.97 -12.64
CA THR A 259 -16.38 14.02 -11.94
C THR A 259 -16.47 13.78 -10.44
N GLU A 260 -16.11 12.59 -9.92
CA GLU A 260 -16.10 12.27 -8.49
C GLU A 260 -15.05 13.11 -7.72
N PHE A 261 -14.06 13.71 -8.38
CA PHE A 261 -13.12 14.64 -7.72
C PHE A 261 -13.82 15.85 -7.07
N SER A 262 -14.98 16.23 -7.59
CA SER A 262 -15.79 17.32 -7.07
C SER A 262 -16.80 16.87 -6.02
N ASP A 263 -16.98 15.55 -5.80
CA ASP A 263 -17.88 15.00 -4.80
C ASP A 263 -17.15 14.87 -3.45
N PRO A 264 -17.59 15.55 -2.39
CA PRO A 264 -17.03 15.43 -1.04
C PRO A 264 -16.99 13.97 -0.51
N ASN A 265 -17.90 13.12 -0.96
CA ASN A 265 -17.99 11.72 -0.56
C ASN A 265 -17.14 10.78 -1.43
N SER A 266 -16.40 11.29 -2.38
CA SER A 266 -15.51 10.45 -3.21
C SER A 266 -14.37 9.87 -2.41
N SER A 267 -13.90 8.67 -2.80
CA SER A 267 -12.75 8.03 -2.16
C SER A 267 -11.48 8.89 -2.19
N THR A 268 -11.32 9.75 -3.19
CA THR A 268 -10.19 10.68 -3.29
C THR A 268 -10.32 11.83 -2.30
N SER A 269 -11.50 12.44 -2.21
CA SER A 269 -11.79 13.49 -1.23
C SER A 269 -11.61 12.98 0.19
N LEU A 270 -12.19 11.81 0.51
CA LEU A 270 -12.11 11.17 1.82
C LEU A 270 -10.67 10.81 2.27
N ARG A 271 -9.72 10.71 1.35
CA ARG A 271 -8.34 10.30 1.65
C ARG A 271 -7.31 11.41 1.46
N ALA A 272 -7.50 12.29 0.48
CA ALA A 272 -6.47 13.26 0.09
C ALA A 272 -6.84 14.72 0.35
N ILE A 273 -8.10 15.05 0.62
CA ILE A 273 -8.56 16.43 0.82
C ILE A 273 -9.13 16.61 2.24
N LEU A 274 -10.23 15.92 2.54
CA LEU A 274 -10.96 16.08 3.80
C LEU A 274 -10.12 15.87 5.07
N PRO A 275 -9.17 14.92 5.15
CA PRO A 275 -8.32 14.79 6.34
C PRO A 275 -7.50 16.06 6.61
N TYR A 276 -7.05 16.74 5.55
CA TYR A 276 -6.34 18.01 5.70
C TYR A 276 -7.28 19.13 6.12
N ASP A 277 -8.45 19.24 5.49
CA ASP A 277 -9.44 20.29 5.82
C ASP A 277 -9.94 20.17 7.28
N VAL A 278 -10.07 18.96 7.80
CA VAL A 278 -10.52 18.69 9.17
C VAL A 278 -9.40 18.89 10.19
N LEU A 279 -8.21 18.36 9.93
CA LEU A 279 -7.15 18.27 10.94
C LEU A 279 -6.20 19.46 10.90
N TRP A 280 -5.90 20.01 9.72
CA TRP A 280 -4.92 21.06 9.53
C TRP A 280 -5.24 22.37 10.25
N PRO A 281 -6.48 22.90 10.22
CA PRO A 281 -6.81 24.13 10.94
C PRO A 281 -6.54 24.04 12.44
N ARG A 282 -6.88 22.91 13.07
CA ARG A 282 -6.60 22.68 14.49
C ARG A 282 -5.11 22.56 14.78
N TRP A 283 -4.37 21.90 13.90
CA TRP A 283 -2.93 21.72 14.04
C TRP A 283 -2.16 23.04 13.99
N VAL A 284 -2.51 23.93 13.06
CA VAL A 284 -1.83 25.24 12.94
C VAL A 284 -2.32 26.28 13.95
N ALA A 285 -3.56 26.20 14.41
CA ALA A 285 -4.14 27.18 15.34
C ALA A 285 -3.55 27.07 16.76
N GLN A 286 -3.00 25.92 17.14
CA GLN A 286 -2.51 25.66 18.48
C GLN A 286 -1.02 25.28 18.42
N THR A 287 -0.13 26.22 18.85
CA THR A 287 1.31 25.98 18.86
C THR A 287 1.71 24.72 19.63
N GLY A 288 1.02 24.41 20.73
CA GLY A 288 1.23 23.17 21.49
C GLY A 288 0.99 21.93 20.63
N VAL A 289 -0.16 21.84 19.93
CA VAL A 289 -0.49 20.75 19.03
C VAL A 289 0.50 20.68 17.87
N MET A 290 0.89 21.82 17.31
CA MET A 290 1.88 21.87 16.23
C MET A 290 3.23 21.28 16.66
N LEU A 291 3.71 21.57 17.88
CA LEU A 291 5.02 21.13 18.34
C LEU A 291 5.03 19.71 18.89
N VAL A 292 4.06 19.33 19.75
CA VAL A 292 4.07 18.04 20.48
C VAL A 292 2.96 17.09 20.02
N GLY A 293 2.02 17.55 19.18
CA GLY A 293 0.84 16.77 18.73
C GLY A 293 -0.34 16.81 19.69
N ASP A 294 -1.49 16.33 19.21
CA ASP A 294 -2.75 16.26 19.97
C ASP A 294 -2.93 14.89 20.70
N GLY A 295 -1.99 13.98 20.50
CA GLY A 295 -1.96 12.65 21.11
C GLY A 295 -2.10 11.50 20.11
N PRO A 296 -1.50 10.34 20.39
CA PRO A 296 -1.61 9.17 19.53
C PRO A 296 -3.07 8.73 19.38
N GLY A 297 -3.53 8.61 18.14
CA GLY A 297 -4.90 8.24 17.81
C GLY A 297 -5.88 9.42 17.73
N SER A 298 -5.49 10.61 18.16
CA SER A 298 -6.35 11.81 18.12
C SER A 298 -6.82 12.15 16.70
N SER A 299 -5.94 12.02 15.71
CA SER A 299 -6.30 12.21 14.30
C SER A 299 -7.45 11.31 13.85
N GLN A 300 -7.45 10.05 14.27
CA GLN A 300 -8.50 9.10 13.93
C GLN A 300 -9.80 9.40 14.67
N VAL A 301 -9.71 9.72 15.98
CA VAL A 301 -10.89 10.10 16.79
C VAL A 301 -11.54 11.35 16.22
N LEU A 302 -10.76 12.38 15.88
CA LEU A 302 -11.27 13.60 15.30
C LEU A 302 -11.88 13.36 13.92
N ALA A 303 -11.23 12.56 13.06
CA ALA A 303 -11.79 12.18 11.78
C ALA A 303 -13.12 11.46 11.92
N THR A 304 -13.23 10.52 12.89
CA THR A 304 -14.47 9.77 13.13
C THR A 304 -15.57 10.67 13.71
N SER A 305 -15.21 11.66 14.54
CA SER A 305 -16.17 12.60 15.15
C SER A 305 -16.87 13.51 14.14
N THR A 306 -16.35 13.63 12.91
CA THR A 306 -17.04 14.37 11.83
C THR A 306 -18.31 13.69 11.34
N GLY A 307 -18.54 12.41 11.67
CA GLY A 307 -19.64 11.61 11.16
C GLY A 307 -19.50 11.22 9.68
N ILE A 308 -18.40 11.59 9.04
CA ILE A 308 -18.12 11.24 7.63
C ILE A 308 -17.56 9.82 7.57
N GLY A 309 -18.38 8.88 7.10
CA GLY A 309 -17.96 7.48 6.96
C GLY A 309 -16.83 7.32 5.92
N GLY A 310 -15.83 6.48 6.23
CA GLY A 310 -14.75 6.18 5.30
C GLY A 310 -13.63 7.22 5.21
N LEU A 311 -13.62 8.22 6.10
CA LEU A 311 -12.53 9.19 6.21
C LEU A 311 -11.25 8.49 6.70
N LEU A 312 -10.23 8.48 5.89
CA LEU A 312 -8.94 7.83 6.18
C LEU A 312 -7.83 8.87 6.31
N VAL A 313 -7.11 8.84 7.43
CA VAL A 313 -6.05 9.81 7.71
C VAL A 313 -4.74 9.38 7.03
N PRO A 314 -4.19 10.16 6.07
CA PRO A 314 -2.91 9.85 5.43
C PRO A 314 -1.75 9.83 6.42
N THR A 315 -0.69 9.09 6.07
CA THR A 315 0.48 8.89 6.95
C THR A 315 1.10 10.21 7.47
N PRO A 316 1.38 11.24 6.65
CA PRO A 316 1.98 12.48 7.17
C PRO A 316 1.05 13.21 8.13
N VAL A 317 -0.24 13.31 7.77
CA VAL A 317 -1.23 13.98 8.63
C VAL A 317 -1.27 13.29 9.99
N LYS A 318 -1.35 11.96 9.99
CA LYS A 318 -1.34 11.17 11.23
C LYS A 318 -0.08 11.40 12.05
N ILE A 319 1.10 11.33 11.42
CA ILE A 319 2.39 11.47 12.12
C ILE A 319 2.49 12.86 12.78
N PHE A 320 2.21 13.93 12.03
CA PHE A 320 2.39 15.29 12.53
C PHE A 320 1.24 15.74 13.43
N PHE A 321 0.02 15.29 13.20
CA PHE A 321 -1.09 15.63 14.08
C PHE A 321 -1.01 14.89 15.42
N ASP A 322 -0.69 13.58 15.40
CA ASP A 322 -0.63 12.78 16.63
C ASP A 322 0.62 13.08 17.48
N TYR A 323 1.79 13.35 16.84
CA TYR A 323 3.09 13.47 17.54
C TYR A 323 3.79 14.83 17.37
N GLY A 324 3.17 15.78 16.69
CA GLY A 324 3.71 17.11 16.42
C GLY A 324 4.95 17.10 15.53
N LEU A 325 5.53 18.30 15.35
CA LEU A 325 6.77 18.44 14.58
C LEU A 325 7.94 17.74 15.26
N LEU A 326 8.05 17.78 16.59
CA LEU A 326 9.21 17.24 17.31
C LEU A 326 9.25 15.72 17.25
N GLY A 327 8.18 15.03 17.65
CA GLY A 327 8.12 13.56 17.60
C GLY A 327 7.91 13.04 16.19
N GLY A 328 7.03 13.70 15.44
CA GLY A 328 6.66 13.31 14.08
C GLY A 328 7.80 13.40 13.10
N ALA A 329 8.66 14.44 13.17
CA ALA A 329 9.81 14.57 12.29
C ALA A 329 10.83 13.42 12.47
N VAL A 330 11.07 12.99 13.71
CA VAL A 330 11.99 11.86 13.98
C VAL A 330 11.43 10.55 13.42
N LEU A 331 10.13 10.28 13.63
CA LEU A 331 9.47 9.11 13.08
C LEU A 331 9.44 9.14 11.55
N ALA A 332 9.10 10.29 10.96
CA ALA A 332 9.10 10.47 9.50
C ALA A 332 10.50 10.28 8.92
N ALA A 333 11.54 10.85 9.54
CA ALA A 333 12.93 10.69 9.09
C ALA A 333 13.37 9.23 9.13
N PHE A 334 13.03 8.48 10.19
CA PHE A 334 13.29 7.04 10.26
C PHE A 334 12.62 6.28 9.12
N LEU A 335 11.32 6.49 8.91
CA LEU A 335 10.58 5.80 7.85
C LEU A 335 11.13 6.16 6.45
N LEU A 336 11.42 7.44 6.19
CA LEU A 336 11.97 7.90 4.91
C LEU A 336 13.38 7.33 4.65
N ALA A 337 14.22 7.26 5.68
CA ALA A 337 15.55 6.65 5.56
C ALA A 337 15.49 5.20 5.09
N CYS A 338 14.42 4.47 5.42
CA CYS A 338 14.19 3.10 5.00
C CYS A 338 13.85 2.94 3.50
N TYR A 339 13.65 4.02 2.75
CA TYR A 339 13.48 4.01 1.30
C TYR A 339 14.75 4.38 0.53
N VAL A 340 15.72 5.01 1.21
CA VAL A 340 16.95 5.51 0.56
C VAL A 340 17.83 4.36 0.11
N ARG A 341 18.32 4.42 -1.15
CA ARG A 341 19.17 3.37 -1.76
C ARG A 341 18.46 2.02 -1.93
N SER A 342 17.17 2.04 -2.26
CA SER A 342 16.41 0.85 -2.65
C SER A 342 16.99 0.18 -3.92
N PRO A 343 16.88 -1.16 -4.09
CA PRO A 343 17.24 -1.86 -5.31
C PRO A 343 16.42 -1.45 -6.55
N SER A 344 15.19 -1.00 -6.36
CA SER A 344 14.37 -0.39 -7.41
C SER A 344 13.89 0.98 -6.97
N VAL A 345 14.32 2.01 -7.71
CA VAL A 345 13.92 3.40 -7.46
C VAL A 345 12.45 3.61 -7.82
N SER A 346 11.99 3.00 -8.91
CA SER A 346 10.60 3.11 -9.35
C SER A 346 9.61 2.52 -8.35
N ILE A 347 9.88 1.34 -7.79
CA ILE A 347 9.03 0.76 -6.74
C ILE A 347 9.09 1.60 -5.45
N ALA A 348 10.30 2.02 -5.04
CA ALA A 348 10.47 2.79 -3.81
C ALA A 348 9.73 4.13 -3.86
N VAL A 349 9.87 4.88 -4.95
CA VAL A 349 9.19 6.17 -5.12
C VAL A 349 7.68 5.99 -5.26
N ALA A 350 7.23 4.97 -6.00
CA ALA A 350 5.81 4.68 -6.15
C ALA A 350 5.15 4.33 -4.82
N LEU A 351 5.76 3.45 -4.02
CA LEU A 351 5.28 3.09 -2.69
C LEU A 351 5.33 4.28 -1.73
N LEU A 352 6.43 5.03 -1.72
CA LEU A 352 6.58 6.20 -0.87
C LEU A 352 5.46 7.20 -1.15
N LEU A 353 5.30 7.65 -2.39
CA LEU A 353 4.28 8.64 -2.72
C LEU A 353 2.88 8.11 -2.44
N SER A 354 2.55 6.87 -2.83
CA SER A 354 1.22 6.31 -2.60
C SER A 354 0.87 6.21 -1.11
N LEU A 355 1.80 5.73 -0.26
CA LEU A 355 1.57 5.57 1.17
C LEU A 355 1.60 6.90 1.94
N TRP A 356 2.31 7.89 1.42
CA TRP A 356 2.43 9.19 2.07
C TRP A 356 1.36 10.20 1.64
N THR A 357 0.75 10.04 0.46
CA THR A 357 -0.23 11.05 -0.03
C THR A 357 -1.68 10.62 0.10
N VAL A 358 -1.98 9.34 -0.15
CA VAL A 358 -3.37 8.90 -0.37
C VAL A 358 -3.78 7.73 0.52
N GLN A 359 -2.81 6.97 1.05
CA GLN A 359 -3.14 5.75 1.80
C GLN A 359 -2.90 5.92 3.30
N PRO A 360 -3.72 5.32 4.17
CA PRO A 360 -3.51 5.31 5.61
C PRO A 360 -2.40 4.31 6.01
N GLY A 361 -1.22 4.44 5.37
CA GLY A 361 -0.16 3.44 5.44
C GLY A 361 0.30 3.11 6.86
N LEU A 362 0.36 4.11 7.76
CA LEU A 362 0.86 3.91 9.11
C LEU A 362 -0.09 3.09 10.00
N THR A 363 -1.38 3.11 9.73
CA THR A 363 -2.39 2.39 10.52
C THR A 363 -2.79 1.05 9.92
N THR A 364 -2.48 0.83 8.65
CA THR A 364 -2.89 -0.36 7.93
C THR A 364 -1.70 -1.28 7.71
N THR A 365 -1.63 -2.36 8.49
CA THR A 365 -0.52 -3.32 8.47
C THR A 365 -0.22 -3.84 7.06
N ALA A 366 -1.23 -4.19 6.28
CA ALA A 366 -1.07 -4.71 4.92
C ALA A 366 -0.34 -3.71 4.00
N LEU A 367 -0.72 -2.43 4.03
CA LEU A 367 -0.07 -1.41 3.21
C LEU A 367 1.38 -1.15 3.66
N LEU A 368 1.60 -1.03 4.98
CA LEU A 368 2.92 -0.79 5.54
C LEU A 368 3.87 -1.96 5.25
N LEU A 369 3.37 -3.18 5.33
CA LEU A 369 4.13 -4.38 5.05
C LEU A 369 4.61 -4.45 3.59
N ASN A 370 3.87 -3.92 2.64
CA ASN A 370 4.35 -3.82 1.26
C ASN A 370 5.60 -2.93 1.15
N ALA A 371 5.68 -1.82 1.89
CA ALA A 371 6.90 -1.01 1.95
C ALA A 371 8.08 -1.78 2.56
N VAL A 372 7.82 -2.59 3.60
CA VAL A 372 8.84 -3.46 4.20
C VAL A 372 9.32 -4.50 3.19
N ILE A 373 8.41 -5.26 2.57
CA ILE A 373 8.71 -6.36 1.66
C ILE A 373 9.47 -5.90 0.42
N PHE A 374 9.02 -4.82 -0.22
CA PHE A 374 9.51 -4.42 -1.53
C PHE A 374 10.62 -3.37 -1.48
N VAL A 375 10.80 -2.70 -0.34
CA VAL A 375 11.79 -1.62 -0.18
C VAL A 375 12.69 -1.84 1.02
N SER A 376 12.16 -1.70 2.24
CA SER A 376 12.97 -1.58 3.46
C SER A 376 13.89 -2.78 3.71
N LEU A 377 13.42 -4.00 3.54
CA LEU A 377 14.24 -5.20 3.75
C LEU A 377 15.50 -5.26 2.87
N TRP A 378 15.55 -4.51 1.77
CA TRP A 378 16.61 -4.54 0.76
C TRP A 378 17.56 -3.34 0.84
N VAL A 379 17.29 -2.39 1.69
CA VAL A 379 18.09 -1.16 1.86
C VAL A 379 19.20 -1.39 2.89
N PRO A 380 20.39 -0.79 2.70
CA PRO A 380 20.86 -0.17 1.47
C PRO A 380 21.24 -1.22 0.41
N ARG A 381 20.94 -0.92 -0.85
CA ARG A 381 21.37 -1.78 -1.96
C ARG A 381 22.90 -1.90 -2.02
N VAL A 382 23.38 -3.04 -2.44
CA VAL A 382 24.83 -3.31 -2.63
C VAL A 382 25.28 -3.11 -4.07
N GLU A 383 24.34 -3.07 -5.01
CA GLU A 383 24.58 -3.00 -6.46
C GLU A 383 23.79 -1.84 -7.07
N PRO A 384 24.10 -1.37 -8.30
CA PRO A 384 23.30 -0.35 -8.99
C PRO A 384 21.83 -0.74 -9.09
N PRO A 385 20.88 0.24 -9.12
CA PRO A 385 19.45 -0.06 -9.17
C PRO A 385 19.10 -0.78 -10.47
N LEU A 386 18.01 -1.57 -10.42
CA LEU A 386 17.53 -2.36 -11.56
C LEU A 386 17.30 -1.51 -12.82
N GLU A 387 16.83 -0.29 -12.65
CA GLU A 387 16.55 0.64 -13.74
C GLU A 387 17.80 1.07 -14.50
N ALA A 388 18.95 1.15 -13.82
CA ALA A 388 20.22 1.60 -14.41
C ALA A 388 21.01 0.46 -15.11
N ARG A 389 20.56 -0.79 -15.00
CA ARG A 389 21.29 -1.95 -15.57
C ARG A 389 21.02 -2.09 -17.07
N PRO A 390 22.05 -2.41 -17.86
CA PRO A 390 21.86 -2.78 -19.26
C PRO A 390 21.00 -4.06 -19.34
N PRO A 391 20.25 -4.23 -20.44
CA PRO A 391 19.55 -5.48 -20.71
C PRO A 391 20.54 -6.65 -20.76
N THR A 392 20.22 -7.75 -20.09
CA THR A 392 21.00 -8.96 -20.24
C THR A 392 20.66 -9.63 -21.60
N PRO A 393 21.61 -10.31 -22.27
CA PRO A 393 21.37 -10.96 -23.57
C PRO A 393 20.19 -11.95 -23.56
N ARG A 394 19.85 -12.53 -22.41
CA ARG A 394 18.65 -13.38 -22.24
C ARG A 394 17.34 -12.62 -22.30
N ASP A 395 17.33 -11.30 -22.09
CA ASP A 395 16.14 -10.48 -22.16
C ASP A 395 15.78 -10.11 -23.61
N GLU A 396 16.71 -10.31 -24.56
CA GLU A 396 16.55 -9.99 -26.00
C GLU A 396 16.25 -11.21 -26.87
N ALA A 397 16.33 -12.44 -26.32
CA ALA A 397 15.97 -13.64 -27.08
C ALA A 397 14.46 -13.59 -27.41
N PRO A 398 14.08 -13.55 -28.69
CA PRO A 398 12.68 -13.68 -29.08
C PRO A 398 12.18 -15.06 -28.64
N ALA A 399 10.89 -15.12 -28.32
CA ALA A 399 10.16 -16.36 -28.05
C ALA A 399 9.96 -17.19 -29.35
N GLU A 400 10.96 -17.22 -30.22
CA GLU A 400 11.00 -17.96 -31.46
C GLU A 400 12.02 -19.09 -31.32
N GLN A 401 11.65 -20.13 -30.62
CA GLN A 401 12.13 -21.51 -30.89
C GLN A 401 11.20 -22.46 -30.16
N GLY A 402 10.10 -22.83 -30.84
CA GLY A 402 9.13 -23.81 -30.39
C GLY A 402 7.95 -23.87 -31.35
N ALA A 403 8.22 -24.13 -32.62
CA ALA A 403 7.21 -24.65 -33.53
C ALA A 403 7.22 -26.19 -33.48
#